data_16d78954d70b82bb58f7ab91a4a7eae5
#
_entry.id   16d78954d70b82bb58f7ab91a4a7eae5
#
_cell.length_a   1.000
_cell.length_b   1.000
_cell.length_c   1.000
_cell.angle_alpha   90.00
_cell.angle_beta   90.00
_cell.angle_gamma   90.00
#
_symmetry.space_group_name_H-M   'P 1'
#
loop_
_entity.id
_entity.type
_entity.pdbx_description
1 polymer ?
#
loop_
_entity_poly.entity_id
_entity_poly.type
_entity_poly.pdbx_seq_one_letter_code
_entity_poly.pdbx_strand_id
1 'polypeptide(L)'
;MGMPSIDVVFTEKANTSIRMAERGIMAIAVKDASQVENGQAYMLLSAADIPETLSDENKSYIERGFIGYVNPPRKIYLCVLPEAVENLNEALAYFETVRFDYLVGPPDLKETEAEEVEKWIKAQWGNDSTPRAVLPHKASDFAPIVNFTTDEIKAGDDTYTAAQYCSRMAGMICGTPLTISCTSAPLPEVEDVKRMTRSEMDTAVDNGEFIIWHDGEKVKIGRGVTSLKTVTERQGVSYKKIKIIDTISQIKTDLKLTLQDTYQGKYPNSYDNKCLLITALQNYFSVMEQEGILQAGFSTVEIDIDKQRAYPVSYTHLR
;
A
#
# COMPACT_ATOMS: atom_id res chain seq x y z
N MET A 1 1.76 15.52 66.54
CA MET A 1 1.04 14.90 65.38
C MET A 1 0.62 16.06 64.47
N GLY A 2 1.22 16.15 63.28
CA GLY A 2 0.84 17.18 62.29
C GLY A 2 -0.41 16.71 61.50
N MET A 3 -1.14 17.67 60.93
CA MET A 3 -2.29 17.40 60.05
C MET A 3 -1.80 16.62 58.80
N PRO A 4 -2.57 15.63 58.29
CA PRO A 4 -2.21 14.89 57.08
C PRO A 4 -2.21 15.85 55.89
N SER A 5 -1.11 15.84 55.12
CA SER A 5 -1.04 16.55 53.84
C SER A 5 -1.61 15.67 52.74
N ILE A 6 -2.46 16.22 51.90
CA ILE A 6 -2.98 15.55 50.69
C ILE A 6 -2.22 16.16 49.51
N ASP A 7 -1.30 15.40 48.92
CA ASP A 7 -0.66 15.79 47.67
C ASP A 7 -1.52 15.28 46.50
N VAL A 8 -2.11 16.21 45.75
CA VAL A 8 -2.83 15.87 44.51
C VAL A 8 -1.87 16.08 43.35
N VAL A 9 -1.35 15.00 42.81
CA VAL A 9 -0.49 15.04 41.62
C VAL A 9 -1.39 14.80 40.38
N PHE A 10 -1.53 15.81 39.55
CA PHE A 10 -2.14 15.65 38.23
C PHE A 10 -1.05 15.15 37.25
N THR A 11 -1.11 13.88 36.90
CA THR A 11 -0.30 13.31 35.82
C THR A 11 -1.14 13.21 34.59
N GLU A 12 -0.84 13.98 33.58
CA GLU A 12 -1.37 13.79 32.23
C GLU A 12 -0.74 12.52 31.66
N LYS A 13 -1.54 11.45 31.58
CA LYS A 13 -1.08 10.16 31.07
C LYS A 13 -1.00 10.29 29.57
N ALA A 14 0.19 10.40 28.99
CA ALA A 14 0.40 10.35 27.55
C ALA A 14 -0.30 9.12 26.97
N ASN A 15 -1.00 9.28 25.87
CA ASN A 15 -1.61 8.16 25.17
C ASN A 15 -0.50 7.27 24.63
N THR A 16 -0.28 6.13 25.28
CA THR A 16 0.84 5.21 24.99
C THR A 16 0.52 4.19 23.89
N SER A 17 -0.61 4.34 23.20
CA SER A 17 -0.99 3.44 22.12
C SER A 17 -0.73 4.03 20.74
N ILE A 18 -0.07 3.27 19.87
CA ILE A 18 0.04 3.60 18.45
C ILE A 18 -1.22 3.10 17.75
N ARG A 19 -1.89 4.00 17.04
CA ARG A 19 -3.11 3.68 16.30
C ARG A 19 -2.75 3.00 14.99
N MET A 20 -3.30 1.81 14.76
CA MET A 20 -3.27 1.19 13.43
C MET A 20 -4.15 1.97 12.46
N ALA A 21 -3.55 2.42 11.37
CA ALA A 21 -4.26 3.11 10.31
C ALA A 21 -5.11 2.14 9.48
N GLU A 22 -6.17 2.66 8.87
CA GLU A 22 -6.98 1.87 7.93
C GLU A 22 -6.11 1.37 6.78
N ARG A 23 -6.35 0.13 6.36
CA ARG A 23 -5.69 -0.58 5.28
C ARG A 23 -6.73 -1.16 4.32
N GLY A 24 -6.27 -1.53 3.12
CA GLY A 24 -7.13 -2.10 2.09
C GLY A 24 -7.85 -1.02 1.29
N ILE A 25 -7.19 0.10 1.03
CA ILE A 25 -7.72 1.24 0.29
C ILE A 25 -7.06 1.27 -1.09
N MET A 26 -7.86 1.28 -2.15
CA MET A 26 -7.37 1.43 -3.52
C MET A 26 -7.58 2.86 -4.03
N ALA A 27 -6.75 3.24 -5.00
CA ALA A 27 -6.95 4.37 -5.87
C ALA A 27 -7.02 3.86 -7.31
N ILE A 28 -8.04 4.27 -8.05
CA ILE A 28 -8.25 3.89 -9.46
C ILE A 28 -8.42 5.15 -10.28
N ALA A 29 -7.60 5.31 -11.32
CA ALA A 29 -7.83 6.28 -12.37
C ALA A 29 -8.48 5.58 -13.58
N VAL A 30 -9.52 6.16 -14.13
CA VAL A 30 -10.12 5.71 -15.40
C VAL A 30 -10.33 6.90 -16.32
N LYS A 31 -10.40 6.64 -17.62
CA LYS A 31 -10.79 7.61 -18.63
C LYS A 31 -12.16 7.23 -19.13
N ASP A 32 -13.08 8.20 -19.24
CA ASP A 32 -14.45 7.93 -19.62
C ASP A 32 -15.08 9.11 -20.37
N ALA A 33 -15.86 8.83 -21.41
CA ALA A 33 -16.56 9.83 -22.19
C ALA A 33 -17.66 10.56 -21.39
N SER A 34 -18.05 10.05 -20.21
CA SER A 34 -18.97 10.75 -19.31
C SER A 34 -18.38 12.04 -18.72
N GLN A 35 -17.05 12.22 -18.79
CA GLN A 35 -16.34 13.43 -18.37
C GLN A 35 -15.86 14.20 -19.60
N VAL A 36 -16.10 15.51 -19.63
CA VAL A 36 -15.82 16.35 -20.82
C VAL A 36 -14.69 17.34 -20.59
N GLU A 37 -14.65 18.00 -19.42
CA GLU A 37 -13.70 19.10 -19.18
C GLU A 37 -12.67 18.79 -18.09
N ASN A 38 -13.12 18.32 -16.93
CA ASN A 38 -12.26 18.07 -15.77
C ASN A 38 -12.52 16.68 -15.21
N GLY A 39 -11.52 16.13 -14.52
CA GLY A 39 -11.67 14.88 -13.81
C GLY A 39 -12.62 15.00 -12.61
N GLN A 40 -13.39 13.95 -12.37
CA GLN A 40 -14.30 13.87 -11.23
C GLN A 40 -13.87 12.76 -10.28
N ALA A 41 -13.82 13.10 -8.98
CA ALA A 41 -13.40 12.17 -7.93
C ALA A 41 -14.61 11.61 -7.18
N TYR A 42 -14.55 10.31 -6.87
CA TYR A 42 -15.55 9.59 -6.09
C TYR A 42 -14.88 8.76 -5.02
N MET A 43 -15.61 8.51 -3.94
CA MET A 43 -15.22 7.54 -2.92
C MET A 43 -16.26 6.43 -2.91
N LEU A 44 -15.85 5.22 -3.28
CA LEU A 44 -16.71 4.06 -3.39
C LEU A 44 -16.46 3.14 -2.19
N LEU A 45 -17.50 2.74 -1.49
CA LEU A 45 -17.44 1.78 -0.37
C LEU A 45 -17.82 0.36 -0.83
N SER A 46 -18.51 0.27 -1.96
CA SER A 46 -18.96 -0.98 -2.56
C SER A 46 -19.12 -0.83 -4.08
N ALA A 47 -19.30 -1.94 -4.77
CA ALA A 47 -19.61 -1.92 -6.20
C ALA A 47 -20.94 -1.20 -6.53
N ALA A 48 -21.88 -1.12 -5.58
CA ALA A 48 -23.12 -0.38 -5.77
C ALA A 48 -22.96 1.14 -5.84
N ASP A 49 -21.81 1.66 -5.39
CA ASP A 49 -21.52 3.10 -5.42
C ASP A 49 -20.88 3.54 -6.75
N ILE A 50 -20.65 2.62 -7.69
CA ILE A 50 -20.06 2.92 -9.00
C ILE A 50 -21.02 3.79 -9.79
N PRO A 51 -20.57 4.95 -10.33
CA PRO A 51 -21.46 5.84 -11.11
C PRO A 51 -22.07 5.14 -12.32
N GLU A 52 -23.38 5.22 -12.44
CA GLU A 52 -24.13 4.61 -13.56
C GLU A 52 -23.76 5.21 -14.93
N THR A 53 -23.23 6.43 -14.94
CA THR A 53 -22.84 7.16 -16.15
C THR A 53 -21.58 6.64 -16.82
N LEU A 54 -20.79 5.82 -16.12
CA LEU A 54 -19.56 5.23 -16.68
C LEU A 54 -19.88 4.21 -17.77
N SER A 55 -18.93 4.01 -18.68
CA SER A 55 -18.95 2.92 -19.65
C SER A 55 -18.97 1.55 -18.95
N ASP A 56 -19.55 0.56 -19.58
CA ASP A 56 -19.64 -0.81 -19.01
C ASP A 56 -18.25 -1.43 -18.81
N GLU A 57 -17.27 -1.09 -19.65
CA GLU A 57 -15.87 -1.51 -19.48
C GLU A 57 -15.28 -0.97 -18.18
N ASN A 58 -15.44 0.34 -17.93
CA ASN A 58 -14.93 0.98 -16.70
C ASN A 58 -15.66 0.47 -15.45
N LYS A 59 -16.99 0.26 -15.52
CA LYS A 59 -17.75 -0.37 -14.42
C LYS A 59 -17.20 -1.74 -14.07
N SER A 60 -17.08 -2.62 -15.07
CA SER A 60 -16.54 -3.97 -14.89
C SER A 60 -15.08 -3.97 -14.37
N TYR A 61 -14.27 -2.99 -14.82
CA TYR A 61 -12.90 -2.81 -14.34
C TYR A 61 -12.86 -2.48 -12.83
N ILE A 62 -13.73 -1.56 -12.37
CA ILE A 62 -13.82 -1.16 -10.96
C ILE A 62 -14.42 -2.29 -10.12
N GLU A 63 -15.47 -2.97 -10.61
CA GLU A 63 -16.11 -4.11 -9.94
C GLU A 63 -15.10 -5.23 -9.66
N ARG A 64 -14.24 -5.55 -10.62
CA ARG A 64 -13.16 -6.53 -10.41
C ARG A 64 -12.22 -6.15 -9.27
N GLY A 65 -11.98 -4.87 -9.06
CA GLY A 65 -11.23 -4.37 -7.91
C GLY A 65 -11.87 -4.74 -6.57
N PHE A 66 -13.19 -4.71 -6.46
CA PHE A 66 -13.92 -5.04 -5.23
C PHE A 66 -13.97 -6.53 -4.89
N ILE A 67 -13.64 -7.43 -5.81
CA ILE A 67 -13.64 -8.88 -5.51
C ILE A 67 -12.72 -9.21 -4.32
N GLY A 68 -11.54 -8.58 -4.25
CA GLY A 68 -10.59 -8.80 -3.16
C GLY A 68 -10.01 -10.22 -3.10
N TYR A 69 -9.65 -10.69 -1.89
CA TYR A 69 -9.22 -12.06 -1.62
C TYR A 69 -9.89 -12.59 -0.34
N VAL A 70 -9.26 -12.43 0.84
CA VAL A 70 -9.90 -12.80 2.13
C VAL A 70 -10.99 -11.80 2.48
N ASN A 71 -10.74 -10.53 2.16
CA ASN A 71 -11.69 -9.44 2.30
C ASN A 71 -11.74 -8.65 0.99
N PRO A 72 -12.86 -7.97 0.69
CA PRO A 72 -12.85 -6.93 -0.34
C PRO A 72 -12.01 -5.74 0.14
N PRO A 73 -11.52 -4.88 -0.78
CA PRO A 73 -11.02 -3.56 -0.40
C PRO A 73 -12.05 -2.78 0.42
N ARG A 74 -11.58 -2.03 1.41
CA ARG A 74 -12.49 -1.24 2.29
C ARG A 74 -13.17 -0.10 1.56
N LYS A 75 -12.44 0.52 0.64
CA LYS A 75 -12.94 1.61 -0.20
C LYS A 75 -12.02 1.79 -1.41
N ILE A 76 -12.56 2.40 -2.43
CA ILE A 76 -11.84 2.80 -3.63
C ILE A 76 -12.00 4.30 -3.81
N TYR A 77 -10.89 5.03 -3.92
CA TYR A 77 -10.87 6.39 -4.45
C TYR A 77 -10.77 6.32 -5.95
N LEU A 78 -11.85 6.70 -6.63
CA LEU A 78 -11.94 6.71 -8.08
C LEU A 78 -11.76 8.13 -8.60
N CYS A 79 -10.89 8.31 -9.59
CA CYS A 79 -10.80 9.53 -10.37
C CYS A 79 -11.16 9.22 -11.83
N VAL A 80 -12.22 9.81 -12.31
CA VAL A 80 -12.68 9.67 -13.69
C VAL A 80 -12.18 10.87 -14.49
N LEU A 81 -11.32 10.63 -15.46
CA LEU A 81 -10.74 11.65 -16.35
C LEU A 81 -11.52 11.69 -17.68
N PRO A 82 -11.49 12.80 -18.43
CA PRO A 82 -11.98 12.83 -19.80
C PRO A 82 -11.25 11.79 -20.68
N GLU A 83 -11.96 11.19 -21.63
CA GLU A 83 -11.40 10.15 -22.51
C GLU A 83 -10.21 10.66 -23.36
N ALA A 84 -10.23 11.93 -23.75
CA ALA A 84 -9.21 12.54 -24.60
C ALA A 84 -7.91 12.94 -23.87
N VAL A 85 -7.83 12.73 -22.54
CA VAL A 85 -6.65 13.14 -21.76
C VAL A 85 -5.45 12.24 -22.10
N GLU A 86 -4.30 12.89 -22.34
CA GLU A 86 -3.04 12.21 -22.70
C GLU A 86 -2.16 11.84 -21.51
N ASN A 87 -2.50 12.29 -20.28
CA ASN A 87 -1.72 12.06 -19.07
C ASN A 87 -2.63 11.90 -17.85
N LEU A 88 -2.06 11.40 -16.75
CA LEU A 88 -2.78 11.14 -15.50
C LEU A 88 -2.57 12.21 -14.42
N ASN A 89 -1.97 13.38 -14.76
CA ASN A 89 -1.55 14.38 -13.78
C ASN A 89 -2.67 14.87 -12.87
N GLU A 90 -3.89 15.05 -13.39
CA GLU A 90 -5.04 15.49 -12.59
C GLU A 90 -5.46 14.42 -11.58
N ALA A 91 -5.48 13.15 -11.98
CA ALA A 91 -5.76 12.05 -11.07
C ALA A 91 -4.66 11.90 -10.00
N LEU A 92 -3.39 12.00 -10.39
CA LEU A 92 -2.26 11.93 -9.46
C LEU A 92 -2.27 13.09 -8.45
N ALA A 93 -2.63 14.31 -8.88
CA ALA A 93 -2.80 15.46 -7.99
C ALA A 93 -3.94 15.22 -6.98
N TYR A 94 -5.06 14.64 -7.40
CA TYR A 94 -6.13 14.26 -6.47
C TYR A 94 -5.65 13.17 -5.50
N PHE A 95 -4.96 12.14 -5.97
CA PHE A 95 -4.47 11.04 -5.13
C PHE A 95 -3.41 11.49 -4.12
N GLU A 96 -2.74 12.61 -4.33
CA GLU A 96 -1.85 13.21 -3.33
C GLU A 96 -2.60 13.74 -2.11
N THR A 97 -3.88 14.10 -2.26
CA THR A 97 -4.73 14.63 -1.19
C THR A 97 -5.41 13.54 -0.34
N VAL A 98 -5.40 12.29 -0.79
CA VAL A 98 -6.05 11.17 -0.12
C VAL A 98 -5.05 10.08 0.24
N ARG A 99 -5.35 9.30 1.27
CA ARG A 99 -4.51 8.17 1.66
C ARG A 99 -5.07 6.87 1.10
N PHE A 100 -4.24 6.13 0.41
CA PHE A 100 -4.55 4.82 -0.13
C PHE A 100 -3.32 3.90 -0.07
N ASP A 101 -3.53 2.62 -0.37
CA ASP A 101 -2.48 1.60 -0.37
C ASP A 101 -1.96 1.33 -1.78
N TYR A 102 -2.84 1.04 -2.73
CA TYR A 102 -2.48 0.68 -4.09
C TYR A 102 -3.19 1.54 -5.12
N LEU A 103 -2.42 2.05 -6.08
CA LEU A 103 -2.89 2.78 -7.26
C LEU A 103 -2.89 1.86 -8.48
N VAL A 104 -3.92 1.97 -9.30
CA VAL A 104 -3.98 1.41 -10.65
C VAL A 104 -4.42 2.49 -11.65
N GLY A 105 -3.87 2.42 -12.84
CA GLY A 105 -4.28 3.26 -13.96
C GLY A 105 -5.52 2.73 -14.68
N PRO A 106 -5.92 3.38 -15.77
CA PRO A 106 -7.05 2.96 -16.59
C PRO A 106 -6.81 1.61 -17.29
N PRO A 107 -7.87 0.90 -17.73
CA PRO A 107 -7.74 -0.39 -18.41
C PRO A 107 -6.96 -0.33 -19.74
N ASP A 108 -6.87 0.85 -20.34
CA ASP A 108 -6.10 1.17 -21.55
C ASP A 108 -4.76 1.85 -21.26
N LEU A 109 -4.19 1.68 -20.06
CA LEU A 109 -2.97 2.34 -19.61
C LEU A 109 -1.82 2.19 -20.60
N LYS A 110 -1.33 3.33 -21.10
CA LYS A 110 -0.19 3.40 -22.03
C LYS A 110 1.14 3.35 -21.26
N GLU A 111 2.20 2.94 -21.95
CA GLU A 111 3.55 2.87 -21.36
C GLU A 111 4.02 4.21 -20.78
N THR A 112 3.74 5.33 -21.50
CA THR A 112 4.07 6.69 -21.05
C THR A 112 3.36 7.06 -19.74
N GLU A 113 2.10 6.70 -19.60
CA GLU A 113 1.31 6.93 -18.39
C GLU A 113 1.78 6.03 -17.24
N ALA A 114 2.16 4.79 -17.53
CA ALA A 114 2.78 3.90 -16.55
C ALA A 114 4.12 4.46 -16.03
N GLU A 115 4.91 5.16 -16.88
CA GLU A 115 6.10 5.88 -16.47
C GLU A 115 5.80 7.09 -15.59
N GLU A 116 4.73 7.83 -15.87
CA GLU A 116 4.29 8.94 -15.02
C GLU A 116 3.92 8.44 -13.63
N VAL A 117 3.12 7.37 -13.55
CA VAL A 117 2.76 6.74 -12.26
C VAL A 117 4.01 6.26 -11.54
N GLU A 118 4.95 5.59 -12.22
CA GLU A 118 6.20 5.13 -11.62
C GLU A 118 7.00 6.29 -11.01
N LYS A 119 7.20 7.37 -11.77
CA LYS A 119 7.92 8.57 -11.32
C LYS A 119 7.23 9.20 -10.10
N TRP A 120 5.90 9.29 -10.16
CA TRP A 120 5.11 9.83 -9.07
C TRP A 120 5.22 8.97 -7.78
N ILE A 121 5.09 7.65 -7.88
CA ILE A 121 5.26 6.74 -6.74
C ILE A 121 6.67 6.88 -6.13
N LYS A 122 7.72 6.95 -6.96
CA LYS A 122 9.10 7.16 -6.49
C LYS A 122 9.25 8.49 -5.74
N ALA A 123 8.64 9.56 -6.25
CA ALA A 123 8.64 10.88 -5.60
C ALA A 123 7.89 10.84 -4.24
N GLN A 124 6.72 10.20 -4.16
CA GLN A 124 5.95 10.05 -2.93
C GLN A 124 6.76 9.31 -1.85
N TRP A 125 7.45 8.25 -2.21
CA TRP A 125 8.33 7.52 -1.28
C TRP A 125 9.53 8.35 -0.81
N GLY A 126 10.03 9.25 -1.63
CA GLY A 126 11.03 10.27 -1.26
C GLY A 126 10.50 11.30 -0.25
N ASN A 127 9.19 11.56 -0.25
CA ASN A 127 8.49 12.50 0.61
C ASN A 127 7.80 11.85 1.83
N ASP A 128 8.27 10.65 2.24
CA ASP A 128 7.73 9.91 3.38
C ASP A 128 6.24 9.52 3.28
N SER A 129 5.68 9.54 2.09
CA SER A 129 4.42 8.86 1.77
C SER A 129 4.70 7.46 1.24
N THR A 130 3.79 6.51 1.41
CA THR A 130 4.05 5.10 1.08
C THR A 130 3.00 4.46 0.16
N PRO A 131 2.49 5.17 -0.87
CA PRO A 131 1.62 4.55 -1.86
C PRO A 131 2.38 3.51 -2.68
N ARG A 132 1.69 2.52 -3.16
CA ARG A 132 2.18 1.46 -4.04
C ARG A 132 1.36 1.46 -5.32
N ALA A 133 1.83 0.78 -6.35
CA ALA A 133 1.07 0.66 -7.59
C ALA A 133 1.15 -0.76 -8.16
N VAL A 134 0.08 -1.16 -8.86
CA VAL A 134 0.09 -2.33 -9.74
C VAL A 134 0.04 -1.82 -11.17
N LEU A 135 1.09 -2.10 -11.94
CA LEU A 135 1.26 -1.61 -13.31
C LEU A 135 1.45 -2.78 -14.28
N PRO A 136 0.84 -2.72 -15.46
CA PRO A 136 1.03 -3.74 -16.46
C PRO A 136 2.41 -3.63 -17.12
N HIS A 137 3.12 -4.73 -17.29
CA HIS A 137 4.40 -4.84 -18.01
C HIS A 137 5.45 -3.79 -17.63
N LYS A 138 5.45 -3.31 -16.36
CA LYS A 138 6.37 -2.25 -15.92
C LYS A 138 7.48 -2.77 -15.01
N ALA A 139 8.63 -3.08 -15.60
CA ALA A 139 9.83 -3.54 -14.91
C ALA A 139 10.59 -2.36 -14.26
N SER A 140 10.10 -1.86 -13.13
CA SER A 140 10.59 -0.63 -12.47
C SER A 140 11.82 -0.80 -11.60
N ASP A 141 12.20 -2.04 -11.25
CA ASP A 141 13.22 -2.35 -10.22
C ASP A 141 13.02 -1.53 -8.93
N PHE A 142 11.77 -1.42 -8.48
CA PHE A 142 11.38 -0.63 -7.31
C PHE A 142 10.32 -1.37 -6.48
N ALA A 143 10.63 -1.65 -5.21
CA ALA A 143 9.81 -2.50 -4.35
C ALA A 143 8.32 -2.06 -4.20
N PRO A 144 7.95 -0.77 -4.16
CA PRO A 144 6.56 -0.33 -4.11
C PRO A 144 5.73 -0.54 -5.39
N ILE A 145 6.33 -1.02 -6.46
CA ILE A 145 5.64 -1.30 -7.72
C ILE A 145 5.53 -2.81 -7.92
N VAL A 146 4.33 -3.26 -8.26
CA VAL A 146 4.03 -4.61 -8.68
C VAL A 146 3.92 -4.63 -10.20
N ASN A 147 4.79 -5.39 -10.86
CA ASN A 147 4.83 -5.54 -12.30
C ASN A 147 3.96 -6.73 -12.73
N PHE A 148 2.72 -6.48 -13.11
CA PHE A 148 1.80 -7.53 -13.56
C PHE A 148 1.96 -7.79 -15.05
N THR A 149 2.29 -9.03 -15.44
CA THR A 149 2.71 -9.33 -16.82
C THR A 149 1.89 -10.41 -17.53
N THR A 150 0.83 -10.94 -16.90
CA THR A 150 0.01 -11.96 -17.53
C THR A 150 -1.05 -11.35 -18.43
N ASP A 151 -1.03 -11.72 -19.71
CA ASP A 151 -2.06 -11.43 -20.69
C ASP A 151 -2.91 -12.67 -21.01
N GLU A 152 -3.89 -12.52 -21.90
CA GLU A 152 -4.79 -13.60 -22.35
C GLU A 152 -5.54 -14.27 -21.19
N ILE A 153 -6.03 -13.44 -20.26
CA ILE A 153 -6.76 -13.91 -19.08
C ILE A 153 -8.22 -14.16 -19.46
N LYS A 154 -8.63 -15.43 -19.45
CA LYS A 154 -10.01 -15.81 -19.78
C LYS A 154 -10.86 -15.87 -18.52
N ALA A 155 -11.90 -15.05 -18.48
CA ALA A 155 -12.88 -15.03 -17.41
C ALA A 155 -14.29 -14.87 -18.02
N GLY A 156 -15.11 -15.93 -17.96
CA GLY A 156 -16.37 -16.01 -18.69
C GLY A 156 -16.14 -15.98 -20.19
N ASP A 157 -16.94 -15.18 -20.90
CA ASP A 157 -16.86 -15.03 -22.36
C ASP A 157 -15.73 -14.08 -22.81
N ASP A 158 -15.06 -13.39 -21.88
CA ASP A 158 -14.09 -12.35 -22.17
C ASP A 158 -12.64 -12.80 -22.00
N THR A 159 -11.75 -12.15 -22.74
CA THR A 159 -10.30 -12.30 -22.58
C THR A 159 -9.66 -10.95 -22.29
N TYR A 160 -8.96 -10.85 -21.17
CA TYR A 160 -8.39 -9.60 -20.67
C TYR A 160 -6.89 -9.55 -20.84
N THR A 161 -6.38 -8.32 -21.03
CA THR A 161 -4.95 -8.01 -20.97
C THR A 161 -4.51 -7.75 -19.52
N ALA A 162 -3.19 -7.69 -19.29
CA ALA A 162 -2.64 -7.30 -18.00
C ALA A 162 -3.18 -5.94 -17.50
N ALA A 163 -3.28 -4.94 -18.38
CA ALA A 163 -3.81 -3.63 -18.03
C ALA A 163 -5.27 -3.70 -17.56
N GLN A 164 -6.13 -4.40 -18.29
CA GLN A 164 -7.54 -4.59 -17.96
C GLN A 164 -7.77 -5.43 -16.69
N TYR A 165 -6.73 -6.09 -16.18
CA TYR A 165 -6.84 -6.94 -14.99
C TYR A 165 -6.07 -6.40 -13.76
N CYS A 166 -5.36 -5.25 -13.90
CA CYS A 166 -4.62 -4.61 -12.81
C CYS A 166 -5.49 -4.26 -11.60
N SER A 167 -6.74 -3.79 -11.82
CA SER A 167 -7.67 -3.48 -10.72
C SER A 167 -7.97 -4.71 -9.86
N ARG A 168 -8.17 -5.87 -10.51
CA ARG A 168 -8.40 -7.16 -9.83
C ARG A 168 -7.19 -7.59 -8.99
N MET A 169 -5.97 -7.41 -9.52
CA MET A 169 -4.74 -7.73 -8.81
C MET A 169 -4.52 -6.81 -7.62
N ALA A 170 -4.73 -5.52 -7.78
CA ALA A 170 -4.64 -4.55 -6.69
C ALA A 170 -5.69 -4.82 -5.60
N GLY A 171 -6.93 -5.12 -5.99
CA GLY A 171 -8.01 -5.51 -5.07
C GLY A 171 -7.67 -6.75 -4.26
N MET A 172 -7.09 -7.76 -4.90
CA MET A 172 -6.60 -8.97 -4.24
C MET A 172 -5.52 -8.66 -3.21
N ILE A 173 -4.52 -7.85 -3.56
CA ILE A 173 -3.43 -7.49 -2.64
C ILE A 173 -3.99 -6.66 -1.47
N CYS A 174 -4.85 -5.68 -1.73
CA CYS A 174 -5.53 -4.88 -0.70
C CYS A 174 -6.37 -5.73 0.25
N GLY A 175 -7.05 -6.74 -0.28
CA GLY A 175 -7.89 -7.66 0.50
C GLY A 175 -7.12 -8.78 1.21
N THR A 176 -5.78 -8.85 1.03
CA THR A 176 -4.92 -9.85 1.69
C THR A 176 -4.48 -9.33 3.06
N PRO A 177 -4.80 -10.00 4.18
CA PRO A 177 -4.29 -9.63 5.50
C PRO A 177 -2.76 -9.67 5.58
N LEU A 178 -2.16 -8.81 6.42
CA LEU A 178 -0.69 -8.79 6.60
C LEU A 178 -0.12 -10.08 7.21
N THR A 179 -0.95 -10.92 7.80
CA THR A 179 -0.55 -12.22 8.37
C THR A 179 -0.19 -13.25 7.31
N ILE A 180 -0.78 -13.13 6.10
CA ILE A 180 -0.58 -14.08 4.99
C ILE A 180 0.03 -13.41 3.76
N SER A 181 0.32 -14.19 2.74
CA SER A 181 0.77 -13.73 1.42
C SER A 181 -0.29 -14.04 0.37
N CYS A 182 -0.40 -13.22 -0.67
CA CYS A 182 -1.20 -13.54 -1.84
C CYS A 182 -0.60 -14.65 -2.74
N THR A 183 0.58 -15.18 -2.40
CA THR A 183 1.21 -16.30 -3.10
C THR A 183 0.26 -17.50 -3.15
N SER A 184 0.07 -18.07 -4.32
CA SER A 184 -0.85 -19.19 -4.58
C SER A 184 -2.32 -18.91 -4.26
N ALA A 185 -2.71 -17.64 -4.08
CA ALA A 185 -4.11 -17.26 -3.91
C ALA A 185 -4.92 -17.65 -5.17
N PRO A 186 -6.07 -18.33 -5.03
CA PRO A 186 -6.89 -18.76 -6.16
C PRO A 186 -7.66 -17.59 -6.77
N LEU A 187 -7.90 -17.68 -8.07
CA LEU A 187 -8.72 -16.77 -8.87
C LEU A 187 -9.89 -17.58 -9.44
N PRO A 188 -10.95 -17.81 -8.66
CA PRO A 188 -12.04 -18.70 -9.07
C PRO A 188 -12.83 -18.20 -10.27
N GLU A 189 -12.77 -16.90 -10.55
CA GLU A 189 -13.41 -16.26 -11.69
C GLU A 189 -12.62 -16.41 -13.00
N VAL A 190 -11.35 -16.84 -12.94
CA VAL A 190 -10.49 -17.03 -14.11
C VAL A 190 -10.48 -18.49 -14.51
N GLU A 191 -10.88 -18.77 -15.73
CA GLU A 191 -10.97 -20.14 -16.28
C GLU A 191 -9.63 -20.62 -16.83
N ASP A 192 -8.92 -19.75 -17.56
CA ASP A 192 -7.66 -20.10 -18.18
C ASP A 192 -6.76 -18.89 -18.39
N VAL A 193 -5.46 -19.16 -18.51
CA VAL A 193 -4.41 -18.20 -18.84
C VAL A 193 -3.38 -18.89 -19.72
N LYS A 194 -2.54 -18.12 -20.39
CA LYS A 194 -1.42 -18.65 -21.16
C LYS A 194 -0.58 -19.59 -20.30
N ARG A 195 -0.39 -20.83 -20.79
CA ARG A 195 0.38 -21.86 -20.07
C ARG A 195 1.86 -21.54 -20.11
N MET A 196 2.50 -21.63 -18.96
CA MET A 196 3.94 -21.43 -18.79
C MET A 196 4.56 -22.69 -18.21
N THR A 197 5.76 -23.02 -18.66
CA THR A 197 6.59 -24.05 -18.04
C THR A 197 7.10 -23.57 -16.68
N ARG A 198 7.53 -24.49 -15.82
CA ARG A 198 8.09 -24.14 -14.52
C ARG A 198 9.31 -23.22 -14.66
N SER A 199 10.18 -23.47 -15.61
CA SER A 199 11.38 -22.65 -15.86
C SER A 199 11.02 -21.22 -16.29
N GLU A 200 9.97 -21.06 -17.10
CA GLU A 200 9.49 -19.72 -17.48
C GLU A 200 8.91 -18.97 -16.29
N MET A 201 8.10 -19.64 -15.45
CA MET A 201 7.55 -19.07 -14.23
C MET A 201 8.63 -18.65 -13.23
N ASP A 202 9.63 -19.52 -13.00
CA ASP A 202 10.74 -19.23 -12.10
C ASP A 202 11.54 -18.02 -12.63
N THR A 203 11.80 -17.95 -13.94
CA THR A 203 12.47 -16.81 -14.58
C THR A 203 11.66 -15.52 -14.45
N ALA A 204 10.36 -15.56 -14.68
CA ALA A 204 9.48 -14.39 -14.53
C ALA A 204 9.49 -13.86 -13.09
N VAL A 205 9.34 -14.74 -12.11
CA VAL A 205 9.38 -14.38 -10.68
C VAL A 205 10.74 -13.79 -10.29
N ASP A 206 11.85 -14.35 -10.76
CA ASP A 206 13.19 -13.83 -10.48
C ASP A 206 13.42 -12.45 -11.11
N ASN A 207 12.77 -12.19 -12.24
CA ASN A 207 12.72 -10.90 -12.90
C ASN A 207 11.79 -9.87 -12.22
N GLY A 208 11.12 -10.22 -11.12
CA GLY A 208 10.20 -9.35 -10.42
C GLY A 208 8.85 -9.20 -11.13
N GLU A 209 8.44 -10.22 -11.87
CA GLU A 209 7.15 -10.27 -12.55
C GLU A 209 6.10 -10.93 -11.65
N PHE A 210 5.00 -10.24 -11.42
CA PHE A 210 3.84 -10.76 -10.73
C PHE A 210 2.94 -11.42 -11.77
N ILE A 211 2.83 -12.75 -11.71
CA ILE A 211 2.15 -13.56 -12.70
C ILE A 211 1.00 -14.36 -12.08
N ILE A 212 0.01 -14.69 -12.89
CA ILE A 212 -0.98 -15.73 -12.60
C ILE A 212 -0.74 -16.93 -13.52
N TRP A 213 -1.06 -18.13 -13.04
CA TRP A 213 -0.80 -19.36 -13.75
C TRP A 213 -1.87 -20.40 -13.44
N HIS A 214 -2.04 -21.37 -14.32
CA HIS A 214 -2.99 -22.47 -14.17
C HIS A 214 -2.25 -23.74 -13.70
N ASP A 215 -2.64 -24.28 -12.55
CA ASP A 215 -1.98 -25.45 -11.93
C ASP A 215 -2.44 -26.83 -12.47
N GLY A 216 -3.35 -26.82 -13.44
CA GLY A 216 -4.00 -28.02 -13.97
C GLY A 216 -5.47 -28.11 -13.59
N GLU A 217 -5.88 -27.54 -12.46
CA GLU A 217 -7.26 -27.50 -11.96
C GLU A 217 -7.84 -26.10 -11.95
N LYS A 218 -7.05 -25.11 -11.53
CA LYS A 218 -7.49 -23.72 -11.33
C LYS A 218 -6.37 -22.72 -11.56
N VAL A 219 -6.77 -21.46 -11.78
CA VAL A 219 -5.84 -20.35 -11.90
C VAL A 219 -5.50 -19.78 -10.52
N LYS A 220 -4.22 -19.46 -10.31
CA LYS A 220 -3.68 -18.95 -9.05
C LYS A 220 -2.65 -17.86 -9.30
N ILE A 221 -2.41 -17.03 -8.28
CA ILE A 221 -1.21 -16.19 -8.21
C ILE A 221 0.03 -17.09 -8.16
N GLY A 222 1.05 -16.78 -8.96
CA GLY A 222 2.34 -17.46 -8.90
C GLY A 222 3.04 -17.17 -7.57
N ARG A 223 3.64 -16.02 -7.45
CA ARG A 223 4.29 -15.56 -6.21
C ARG A 223 4.02 -14.08 -5.97
N GLY A 224 3.77 -13.73 -4.71
CA GLY A 224 3.56 -12.33 -4.28
C GLY A 224 4.88 -11.55 -4.28
N VAL A 225 5.37 -11.19 -5.47
CA VAL A 225 6.63 -10.45 -5.68
C VAL A 225 6.37 -9.05 -6.19
N THR A 226 7.30 -8.15 -5.85
CA THR A 226 7.36 -6.78 -6.36
C THR A 226 8.25 -6.72 -7.60
N SER A 227 8.30 -5.57 -8.29
CA SER A 227 9.18 -5.39 -9.44
C SER A 227 10.69 -5.29 -9.09
N LEU A 228 11.05 -5.33 -7.80
CA LEU A 228 12.44 -5.20 -7.35
C LEU A 228 13.30 -6.38 -7.82
N LYS A 229 14.36 -6.11 -8.55
CA LYS A 229 15.38 -7.07 -9.00
C LYS A 229 16.69 -6.92 -8.23
N THR A 230 17.17 -5.69 -8.15
CA THR A 230 18.47 -5.34 -7.56
C THR A 230 18.39 -5.33 -6.05
N VAL A 231 19.23 -6.14 -5.42
CA VAL A 231 19.35 -6.22 -3.95
C VAL A 231 20.52 -5.36 -3.52
N THR A 232 20.33 -4.56 -2.47
CA THR A 232 21.37 -3.70 -1.87
C THR A 232 21.55 -4.05 -0.40
N GLU A 233 22.59 -3.52 0.26
CA GLU A 233 22.79 -3.70 1.70
C GLU A 233 21.61 -3.22 2.54
N ARG A 234 20.88 -2.19 2.08
CA ARG A 234 19.71 -1.63 2.77
C ARG A 234 18.39 -2.30 2.39
N GLN A 235 18.34 -2.94 1.21
CA GLN A 235 17.17 -3.61 0.68
C GLN A 235 17.54 -5.04 0.29
N GLY A 236 17.43 -5.94 1.26
CA GLY A 236 17.71 -7.36 1.06
C GLY A 236 16.63 -8.09 0.24
N VAL A 237 16.82 -9.38 -0.01
CA VAL A 237 15.91 -10.24 -0.78
C VAL A 237 14.47 -10.20 -0.27
N SER A 238 14.25 -9.92 1.02
CA SER A 238 12.91 -9.81 1.61
C SER A 238 12.08 -8.70 0.98
N TYR A 239 12.69 -7.61 0.53
CA TYR A 239 12.00 -6.48 -0.11
C TYR A 239 11.40 -6.83 -1.49
N LYS A 240 11.77 -7.97 -2.07
CA LYS A 240 11.11 -8.51 -3.27
C LYS A 240 9.70 -9.03 -3.01
N LYS A 241 9.27 -9.16 -1.75
CA LYS A 241 7.97 -9.73 -1.38
C LYS A 241 6.95 -8.63 -1.10
N ILE A 242 5.79 -8.69 -1.74
CA ILE A 242 4.66 -7.77 -1.53
C ILE A 242 4.31 -7.66 -0.05
N LYS A 243 4.14 -8.78 0.67
CA LYS A 243 3.82 -8.80 2.10
C LYS A 243 4.78 -7.94 2.93
N ILE A 244 6.08 -7.99 2.64
CA ILE A 244 7.09 -7.23 3.38
C ILE A 244 6.95 -5.73 3.12
N ILE A 245 6.76 -5.32 1.88
CA ILE A 245 6.55 -3.92 1.53
C ILE A 245 5.25 -3.38 2.11
N ASP A 246 4.19 -4.18 2.10
CA ASP A 246 2.91 -3.83 2.74
C ASP A 246 3.07 -3.61 4.23
N THR A 247 3.80 -4.51 4.91
CA THR A 247 4.07 -4.38 6.35
C THR A 247 4.91 -3.14 6.66
N ILE A 248 5.97 -2.88 5.89
CA ILE A 248 6.81 -1.67 6.05
C ILE A 248 5.98 -0.41 5.84
N SER A 249 5.13 -0.38 4.80
CA SER A 249 4.27 0.76 4.50
C SER A 249 3.25 1.00 5.61
N GLN A 250 2.65 -0.07 6.15
CA GLN A 250 1.71 0.03 7.27
C GLN A 250 2.41 0.60 8.51
N ILE A 251 3.54 0.03 8.93
CA ILE A 251 4.32 0.51 10.08
C ILE A 251 4.66 2.00 9.90
N LYS A 252 5.18 2.38 8.72
CA LYS A 252 5.57 3.76 8.43
C LYS A 252 4.39 4.71 8.54
N THR A 253 3.23 4.32 8.04
CA THR A 253 1.99 5.10 8.11
C THR A 253 1.48 5.23 9.54
N ASP A 254 1.40 4.13 10.29
CA ASP A 254 0.93 4.11 11.67
C ASP A 254 1.78 4.99 12.58
N LEU A 255 3.11 4.87 12.44
CA LEU A 255 4.05 5.67 13.20
C LEU A 255 3.94 7.16 12.83
N LYS A 256 3.91 7.49 11.54
CA LYS A 256 3.81 8.89 11.07
C LYS A 256 2.56 9.56 11.61
N LEU A 257 1.40 8.93 11.44
CA LEU A 257 0.12 9.49 11.91
C LEU A 257 0.10 9.65 13.43
N THR A 258 0.53 8.63 14.16
CA THR A 258 0.54 8.71 15.64
C THR A 258 1.52 9.76 16.14
N LEU A 259 2.71 9.87 15.54
CA LEU A 259 3.68 10.89 15.93
C LEU A 259 3.17 12.30 15.66
N GLN A 260 2.54 12.54 14.51
CA GLN A 260 1.94 13.82 14.16
C GLN A 260 0.74 14.16 15.06
N ASP A 261 -0.15 13.20 15.29
CA ASP A 261 -1.40 13.44 16.01
C ASP A 261 -1.21 13.53 17.53
N THR A 262 -0.23 12.80 18.08
CA THR A 262 -0.14 12.61 19.54
C THR A 262 1.11 13.24 20.15
N TYR A 263 2.25 13.24 19.44
CA TYR A 263 3.54 13.62 20.05
C TYR A 263 4.08 14.95 19.53
N GLN A 264 4.04 15.19 18.23
CA GLN A 264 4.67 16.36 17.61
C GLN A 264 3.96 17.66 18.04
N GLY A 265 4.73 18.58 18.66
CA GLY A 265 4.20 19.85 19.14
C GLY A 265 3.36 19.77 20.43
N LYS A 266 3.14 18.57 21.00
CA LYS A 266 2.31 18.34 22.20
C LYS A 266 3.13 18.03 23.45
N TYR A 267 4.30 17.42 23.27
CA TYR A 267 5.19 17.07 24.38
C TYR A 267 6.57 17.69 24.20
N PRO A 268 7.19 18.19 25.28
CA PRO A 268 8.57 18.66 25.24
C PRO A 268 9.52 17.48 24.97
N ASN A 269 10.63 17.76 24.28
CA ASN A 269 11.65 16.76 23.96
C ASN A 269 12.51 16.41 25.18
N SER A 270 11.88 15.86 26.23
CA SER A 270 12.56 15.39 27.45
C SER A 270 12.93 13.89 27.33
N TYR A 271 13.86 13.45 28.18
CA TYR A 271 14.22 12.03 28.25
C TYR A 271 13.03 11.15 28.63
N ASP A 272 12.21 11.57 29.58
CA ASP A 272 11.03 10.83 30.04
C ASP A 272 10.00 10.64 28.93
N ASN A 273 9.74 11.71 28.15
CA ASN A 273 8.81 11.60 27.00
C ASN A 273 9.37 10.71 25.89
N LYS A 274 10.69 10.64 25.71
CA LYS A 274 11.31 9.68 24.79
C LYS A 274 11.12 8.25 25.28
N CYS A 275 11.27 8.00 26.59
CA CYS A 275 11.02 6.69 27.18
C CYS A 275 9.56 6.26 27.04
N LEU A 276 8.60 7.17 27.19
CA LEU A 276 7.18 6.91 26.94
C LEU A 276 6.92 6.52 25.49
N LEU A 277 7.53 7.23 24.54
CA LEU A 277 7.41 6.90 23.13
C LEU A 277 8.02 5.53 22.80
N ILE A 278 9.20 5.21 23.34
CA ILE A 278 9.83 3.89 23.19
C ILE A 278 8.89 2.79 23.68
N THR A 279 8.29 2.98 24.85
CA THR A 279 7.34 2.01 25.42
C THR A 279 6.12 1.83 24.51
N ALA A 280 5.58 2.92 23.94
CA ALA A 280 4.46 2.87 23.00
C ALA A 280 4.85 2.10 21.73
N LEU A 281 6.05 2.33 21.19
CA LEU A 281 6.58 1.63 20.02
C LEU A 281 6.80 0.15 20.28
N GLN A 282 7.39 -0.21 21.43
CA GLN A 282 7.59 -1.60 21.84
C GLN A 282 6.26 -2.34 21.96
N ASN A 283 5.25 -1.71 22.58
CA ASN A 283 3.91 -2.29 22.69
C ASN A 283 3.29 -2.51 21.30
N TYR A 284 3.41 -1.55 20.39
CA TYR A 284 2.92 -1.67 19.02
C TYR A 284 3.56 -2.86 18.28
N PHE A 285 4.88 -3.00 18.33
CA PHE A 285 5.56 -4.13 17.72
C PHE A 285 5.19 -5.46 18.39
N SER A 286 5.04 -5.48 19.72
CA SER A 286 4.57 -6.69 20.43
C SER A 286 3.18 -7.13 19.98
N VAL A 287 2.26 -6.19 19.70
CA VAL A 287 0.94 -6.52 19.12
C VAL A 287 1.11 -7.12 17.73
N MET A 288 1.93 -6.53 16.85
CA MET A 288 2.18 -7.06 15.51
C MET A 288 2.83 -8.46 15.54
N GLU A 289 3.67 -8.73 16.52
CA GLU A 289 4.25 -10.06 16.74
C GLU A 289 3.19 -11.07 17.23
N GLN A 290 2.33 -10.67 18.16
CA GLN A 290 1.23 -11.52 18.66
C GLN A 290 0.21 -11.85 17.57
N GLU A 291 -0.07 -10.90 16.67
CA GLU A 291 -0.93 -11.10 15.51
C GLU A 291 -0.26 -11.93 14.39
N GLY A 292 1.02 -12.24 14.49
CA GLY A 292 1.78 -13.02 13.50
C GLY A 292 2.13 -12.23 12.23
N ILE A 293 2.10 -10.90 12.28
CA ILE A 293 2.55 -10.02 11.20
C ILE A 293 4.08 -9.98 11.18
N LEU A 294 4.69 -9.83 12.36
CA LEU A 294 6.14 -9.87 12.57
C LEU A 294 6.56 -11.17 13.27
N GLN A 295 7.83 -11.51 13.15
CA GLN A 295 8.41 -12.65 13.87
C GLN A 295 8.61 -12.28 15.35
N ALA A 296 8.09 -13.09 16.25
CA ALA A 296 8.18 -12.87 17.69
C ALA A 296 9.62 -12.80 18.21
N GLY A 297 9.89 -11.80 19.05
CA GLY A 297 11.15 -11.63 19.75
C GLY A 297 12.29 -10.98 18.94
N PHE A 298 11.99 -10.45 17.75
CA PHE A 298 13.00 -9.78 16.91
C PHE A 298 12.83 -8.26 16.79
N SER A 299 11.75 -7.71 17.33
CA SER A 299 11.51 -6.27 17.29
C SER A 299 12.19 -5.56 18.44
N THR A 300 13.10 -4.62 18.14
CA THR A 300 13.78 -3.78 19.13
C THR A 300 13.56 -2.31 18.83
N VAL A 301 13.44 -1.51 19.87
CA VAL A 301 13.30 -0.04 19.77
C VAL A 301 14.31 0.60 20.70
N GLU A 302 15.21 1.39 20.16
CA GLU A 302 16.29 2.03 20.89
C GLU A 302 16.45 3.50 20.49
N ILE A 303 17.06 4.31 21.38
CA ILE A 303 17.44 5.68 21.04
C ILE A 303 18.74 5.64 20.24
N ASP A 304 18.74 6.24 19.05
CA ASP A 304 19.98 6.50 18.31
C ASP A 304 20.78 7.59 19.01
N ILE A 305 21.70 7.16 19.87
CA ILE A 305 22.51 8.05 20.72
C ILE A 305 23.40 8.95 19.88
N ASP A 306 23.92 8.47 18.75
CA ASP A 306 24.83 9.24 17.90
C ASP A 306 24.09 10.36 17.17
N LYS A 307 22.91 10.08 16.63
CA LYS A 307 22.04 11.11 16.05
C LYS A 307 21.54 12.07 17.12
N GLN A 308 21.22 11.60 18.30
CA GLN A 308 20.80 12.47 19.39
C GLN A 308 21.91 13.45 19.83
N ARG A 309 23.17 13.03 19.82
CA ARG A 309 24.33 13.88 20.11
C ARG A 309 24.60 14.89 18.99
N ALA A 310 24.36 14.51 17.74
CA ALA A 310 24.52 15.38 16.57
C ALA A 310 23.51 16.55 16.54
N TYR A 311 22.37 16.42 17.24
CA TYR A 311 21.40 17.50 17.44
C TYR A 311 21.42 17.96 18.91
N PRO A 312 22.43 18.74 19.34
CA PRO A 312 22.41 19.31 20.68
C PRO A 312 21.19 20.22 20.79
N VAL A 313 20.26 19.86 21.66
CA VAL A 313 19.20 20.77 22.06
C VAL A 313 19.90 21.99 22.68
N SER A 314 19.92 23.09 21.95
CA SER A 314 20.39 24.37 22.50
C SER A 314 19.46 24.74 23.65
N TYR A 315 19.88 24.44 24.86
CA TYR A 315 19.32 25.06 26.03
C TYR A 315 19.79 26.53 26.01
N THR A 316 19.03 27.38 25.33
CA THR A 316 19.11 28.79 25.58
C THR A 316 18.71 28.98 27.02
N HIS A 317 19.70 29.26 27.86
CA HIS A 317 19.50 29.72 29.24
C HIS A 317 18.61 30.96 29.22
N LEU A 318 17.34 30.79 29.53
CA LEU A 318 16.56 31.89 30.07
C LEU A 318 17.06 32.09 31.53
N ARG A 319 17.90 33.10 31.72
CA ARG A 319 18.14 33.69 33.02
C ARG A 319 17.05 34.72 33.29
#